data_0fbafef7e245b8da6f3efc945e71d71d
#
_entry.id   0fbafef7e245b8da6f3efc945e71d71d
#
_cell.length_a   1.000
_cell.length_b   1.000
_cell.length_c   1.000
_cell.angle_alpha   90.00
_cell.angle_beta   90.00
_cell.angle_gamma   90.00
#
_symmetry.space_group_name_H-M   'P 1'
#
loop_
_entity.id
_entity.type
_entity.pdbx_description
1 polymer ?
#
loop_
_entity_poly.entity_id
_entity_poly.type
_entity_poly.pdbx_seq_one_letter_code
_entity_poly.pdbx_strand_id
1 'polypeptide(L)'
;MPHAPSSPDTPGTDTALQGWRLRLYTIIFESDTRAGRTFDIALIGLILLSVAVVVADSMPRLQPRWHGTFIALEWVFTVLFTVEYVARLVCLRHPLRYALSFFGLVDLVALLPTYLALFFPELHVLIDVRVLRLMRIFRIFKLTAYMSEYQSLGRALRASRRKITVFVTAVAMVVLVLGTVMYVVEGPANGFDSIVTAVYWAATTMTTTGYGDITPKTELGRIITSMMMLLGWGTLAVPTGIVTAEITSQRLGQGAASARTCPECLTEGHLPEARY
;
A
#
# COMPACT_ATOMS: atom_id res chain seq x y z
N MET A 1 11.54 -28.66 52.71
CA MET A 1 10.53 -28.68 51.67
C MET A 1 9.97 -27.27 51.52
N PRO A 2 10.34 -26.50 50.50
CA PRO A 2 9.66 -25.28 50.14
C PRO A 2 8.76 -25.52 48.93
N HIS A 3 7.59 -24.95 49.03
CA HIS A 3 6.49 -24.98 48.06
C HIS A 3 6.95 -24.60 46.64
N ALA A 4 6.59 -25.44 45.65
CA ALA A 4 6.66 -25.09 44.22
C ALA A 4 5.68 -23.92 43.96
N PRO A 5 6.07 -22.88 43.19
CA PRO A 5 5.14 -21.88 42.76
C PRO A 5 4.18 -22.49 41.72
N SER A 6 2.90 -22.25 41.96
CA SER A 6 1.80 -22.59 41.07
C SER A 6 2.08 -22.04 39.66
N SER A 7 1.96 -22.91 38.63
CA SER A 7 1.98 -22.55 37.24
C SER A 7 1.00 -21.38 36.96
N PRO A 8 1.41 -20.35 36.17
CA PRO A 8 0.48 -19.34 35.74
C PRO A 8 -0.60 -19.97 34.88
N ASP A 9 -1.84 -19.60 35.15
CA ASP A 9 -3.07 -19.98 34.49
C ASP A 9 -2.89 -20.04 32.98
N THR A 10 -3.04 -21.24 32.44
CA THR A 10 -3.32 -21.43 31.01
C THR A 10 -4.60 -20.63 30.70
N PRO A 11 -4.55 -19.65 29.81
CA PRO A 11 -5.77 -18.95 29.38
C PRO A 11 -6.72 -19.99 28.82
N GLY A 12 -7.97 -19.97 29.33
CA GLY A 12 -9.03 -20.93 29.12
C GLY A 12 -9.10 -21.45 27.70
N THR A 13 -9.37 -22.73 27.59
CA THR A 13 -9.79 -23.48 26.40
C THR A 13 -11.05 -22.88 25.77
N ASP A 14 -10.92 -21.67 25.21
CA ASP A 14 -11.94 -21.05 24.39
C ASP A 14 -12.03 -21.82 23.10
N THR A 15 -13.12 -22.51 22.91
CA THR A 15 -13.65 -23.22 21.76
C THR A 15 -12.84 -23.02 20.48
N ALA A 16 -11.89 -23.94 20.27
CA ALA A 16 -11.12 -24.02 19.02
C ALA A 16 -12.10 -24.11 17.84
N LEU A 17 -11.80 -23.42 16.77
CA LEU A 17 -12.52 -23.58 15.51
C LEU A 17 -12.51 -25.07 15.16
N GLN A 18 -13.68 -25.70 15.00
CA GLN A 18 -13.80 -27.14 14.75
C GLN A 18 -14.36 -27.43 13.36
N GLY A 19 -13.95 -28.56 12.79
CA GLY A 19 -14.50 -29.08 11.55
C GLY A 19 -14.16 -28.27 10.30
N TRP A 20 -15.18 -27.98 9.49
CA TRP A 20 -15.03 -27.32 8.19
C TRP A 20 -14.56 -25.85 8.30
N ARG A 21 -14.90 -25.16 9.38
CA ARG A 21 -14.46 -23.76 9.63
C ARG A 21 -12.94 -23.68 9.86
N LEU A 22 -12.36 -24.65 10.56
CA LEU A 22 -10.92 -24.73 10.74
C LEU A 22 -10.21 -25.01 9.41
N ARG A 23 -10.73 -25.93 8.60
CA ARG A 23 -10.17 -26.20 7.25
C ARG A 23 -10.21 -24.97 6.35
N LEU A 24 -11.33 -24.24 6.34
CA LEU A 24 -11.45 -23.00 5.59
C LEU A 24 -10.48 -21.92 6.11
N TYR A 25 -10.34 -21.79 7.43
CA TYR A 25 -9.39 -20.86 8.02
C TYR A 25 -7.95 -21.18 7.59
N THR A 26 -7.54 -22.45 7.66
CA THR A 26 -6.21 -22.90 7.24
C THR A 26 -5.96 -22.61 5.74
N ILE A 27 -6.97 -22.80 4.87
CA ILE A 27 -6.82 -22.52 3.44
C ILE A 27 -6.72 -21.00 3.15
N ILE A 28 -7.48 -20.19 3.88
CA ILE A 28 -7.61 -18.74 3.58
C ILE A 28 -6.52 -17.92 4.28
N PHE A 29 -6.04 -18.33 5.47
CA PHE A 29 -5.13 -17.52 6.29
C PHE A 29 -3.74 -18.13 6.51
N GLU A 30 -3.55 -19.43 6.23
CA GLU A 30 -2.27 -20.11 6.37
C GLU A 30 -1.65 -20.40 4.99
N SER A 31 -0.79 -19.50 4.54
CA SER A 31 -0.07 -19.62 3.25
C SER A 31 0.99 -20.71 3.23
N ASP A 32 1.31 -21.31 4.37
CA ASP A 32 2.36 -22.36 4.49
C ASP A 32 1.88 -23.71 3.93
N THR A 33 0.57 -23.93 3.81
CA THR A 33 0.00 -25.15 3.25
C THR A 33 -0.01 -25.10 1.72
N ARG A 34 0.09 -26.27 1.06
CA ARG A 34 -0.04 -26.35 -0.41
C ARG A 34 -1.39 -25.81 -0.88
N ALA A 35 -2.46 -26.08 -0.14
CA ALA A 35 -3.81 -25.60 -0.47
C ALA A 35 -3.92 -24.08 -0.31
N GLY A 36 -3.37 -23.50 0.77
CA GLY A 36 -3.33 -22.06 0.99
C GLY A 36 -2.56 -21.34 -0.11
N ARG A 37 -1.35 -21.81 -0.45
CA ARG A 37 -0.56 -21.22 -1.53
C ARG A 37 -1.27 -21.26 -2.88
N THR A 38 -1.95 -22.38 -3.19
CA THR A 38 -2.71 -22.47 -4.45
C THR A 38 -3.89 -21.51 -4.45
N PHE A 39 -4.58 -21.37 -3.31
CA PHE A 39 -5.67 -20.40 -3.13
C PHE A 39 -5.17 -18.96 -3.32
N ASP A 40 -4.06 -18.59 -2.71
CA ASP A 40 -3.45 -17.26 -2.84
C ASP A 40 -3.07 -16.95 -4.29
N ILE A 41 -2.40 -17.88 -4.99
CA ILE A 41 -2.03 -17.72 -6.40
C ILE A 41 -3.28 -17.59 -7.28
N ALA A 42 -4.29 -18.43 -7.06
CA ALA A 42 -5.54 -18.37 -7.82
C ALA A 42 -6.25 -17.03 -7.60
N LEU A 43 -6.28 -16.54 -6.35
CA LEU A 43 -6.92 -15.27 -6.03
C LEU A 43 -6.15 -14.07 -6.59
N ILE A 44 -4.81 -14.09 -6.53
CA ILE A 44 -3.96 -13.09 -7.19
C ILE A 44 -4.25 -13.07 -8.70
N GLY A 45 -4.29 -14.23 -9.35
CA GLY A 45 -4.62 -14.35 -10.77
C GLY A 45 -6.02 -13.79 -11.08
N LEU A 46 -7.01 -14.09 -10.23
CA LEU A 46 -8.38 -13.59 -10.35
C LEU A 46 -8.45 -12.06 -10.23
N ILE A 47 -7.71 -11.47 -9.26
CA ILE A 47 -7.63 -10.02 -9.08
C ILE A 47 -7.01 -9.37 -10.32
N LEU A 48 -5.87 -9.87 -10.79
CA LEU A 48 -5.19 -9.33 -11.96
C LEU A 48 -6.07 -9.43 -13.21
N LEU A 49 -6.74 -10.56 -13.41
CA LEU A 49 -7.66 -10.74 -14.52
C LEU A 49 -8.84 -9.77 -14.42
N SER A 50 -9.41 -9.58 -13.24
CA SER A 50 -10.52 -8.63 -13.05
C SER A 50 -10.10 -7.19 -13.36
N VAL A 51 -8.87 -6.79 -12.98
CA VAL A 51 -8.32 -5.47 -13.31
C VAL A 51 -8.09 -5.35 -14.82
N ALA A 52 -7.54 -6.38 -15.46
CA ALA A 52 -7.34 -6.38 -16.90
C ALA A 52 -8.67 -6.22 -17.67
N VAL A 53 -9.75 -6.85 -17.20
CA VAL A 53 -11.10 -6.68 -17.77
C VAL A 53 -11.60 -5.24 -17.62
N VAL A 54 -11.40 -4.61 -16.44
CA VAL A 54 -11.78 -3.20 -16.24
C VAL A 54 -10.99 -2.27 -17.16
N VAL A 55 -9.70 -2.52 -17.34
CA VAL A 55 -8.86 -1.76 -18.26
C VAL A 55 -9.33 -1.95 -19.71
N ALA A 56 -9.64 -3.19 -20.12
CA ALA A 56 -10.15 -3.49 -21.46
C ALA A 56 -11.53 -2.84 -21.72
N ASP A 57 -12.43 -2.84 -20.73
CA ASP A 57 -13.75 -2.17 -20.83
C ASP A 57 -13.61 -0.63 -20.95
N SER A 58 -12.50 -0.05 -20.46
CA SER A 58 -12.23 1.38 -20.62
C SER A 58 -11.79 1.78 -22.02
N MET A 59 -11.40 0.82 -22.88
CA MET A 59 -10.89 1.09 -24.21
C MET A 59 -12.04 1.36 -25.20
N PRO A 60 -12.09 2.55 -25.87
CA PRO A 60 -13.19 2.91 -26.80
C PRO A 60 -13.36 1.94 -27.99
N ARG A 61 -12.30 1.21 -28.35
CA ARG A 61 -12.32 0.24 -29.47
C ARG A 61 -12.95 -1.08 -29.10
N LEU A 62 -12.85 -1.51 -27.83
CA LEU A 62 -13.32 -2.82 -27.37
C LEU A 62 -14.72 -2.76 -26.76
N GLN A 63 -15.05 -1.66 -26.09
CA GLN A 63 -16.29 -1.45 -25.38
C GLN A 63 -17.54 -1.72 -26.24
N PRO A 64 -17.71 -1.17 -27.46
CA PRO A 64 -18.96 -1.37 -28.23
C PRO A 64 -19.19 -2.82 -28.64
N ARG A 65 -18.10 -3.57 -28.89
CA ARG A 65 -18.17 -4.95 -29.40
C ARG A 65 -18.37 -5.98 -28.29
N TRP A 66 -17.82 -5.75 -27.09
CA TRP A 66 -17.74 -6.75 -26.02
C TRP A 66 -18.45 -6.31 -24.73
N HIS A 67 -19.27 -5.25 -24.80
CA HIS A 67 -19.92 -4.66 -23.61
C HIS A 67 -20.70 -5.68 -22.77
N GLY A 68 -21.49 -6.53 -23.41
CA GLY A 68 -22.24 -7.58 -22.70
C GLY A 68 -21.33 -8.61 -22.02
N THR A 69 -20.23 -8.97 -22.68
CA THR A 69 -19.24 -9.91 -22.11
C THR A 69 -18.53 -9.31 -20.93
N PHE A 70 -18.15 -8.02 -20.98
CA PHE A 70 -17.51 -7.33 -19.87
C PHE A 70 -18.43 -7.22 -18.65
N ILE A 71 -19.71 -6.92 -18.85
CA ILE A 71 -20.71 -6.90 -17.77
C ILE A 71 -20.87 -8.31 -17.15
N ALA A 72 -20.94 -9.35 -17.96
CA ALA A 72 -21.07 -10.72 -17.45
C ALA A 72 -19.84 -11.15 -16.63
N LEU A 73 -18.63 -10.90 -17.15
CA LEU A 73 -17.39 -11.20 -16.44
C LEU A 73 -17.29 -10.43 -15.12
N GLU A 74 -17.74 -9.20 -15.11
CA GLU A 74 -17.73 -8.40 -13.92
C GLU A 74 -18.64 -8.94 -12.82
N TRP A 75 -19.85 -9.38 -13.17
CA TRP A 75 -20.73 -10.05 -12.23
C TRP A 75 -20.10 -11.32 -11.68
N VAL A 76 -19.43 -12.11 -12.52
CA VAL A 76 -18.70 -13.31 -12.10
C VAL A 76 -17.63 -12.95 -11.07
N PHE A 77 -16.78 -11.94 -11.35
CA PHE A 77 -15.76 -11.49 -10.39
C PHE A 77 -16.38 -10.96 -9.11
N THR A 78 -17.45 -10.18 -9.20
CA THR A 78 -18.11 -9.62 -8.01
C THR A 78 -18.67 -10.72 -7.11
N VAL A 79 -19.31 -11.74 -7.69
CA VAL A 79 -19.83 -12.90 -6.94
C VAL A 79 -18.68 -13.68 -6.31
N LEU A 80 -17.61 -13.96 -7.06
CA LEU A 80 -16.43 -14.66 -6.52
C LEU A 80 -15.78 -13.93 -5.36
N PHE A 81 -15.57 -12.63 -5.48
CA PHE A 81 -15.00 -11.81 -4.39
C PHE A 81 -15.97 -11.66 -3.21
N THR A 82 -17.27 -11.66 -3.46
CA THR A 82 -18.27 -11.65 -2.38
C THR A 82 -18.23 -12.96 -1.60
N VAL A 83 -18.18 -14.09 -2.29
CA VAL A 83 -18.06 -15.41 -1.66
C VAL A 83 -16.76 -15.49 -0.82
N GLU A 84 -15.66 -15.01 -1.38
CA GLU A 84 -14.37 -14.96 -0.69
C GLU A 84 -14.44 -14.09 0.57
N TYR A 85 -15.03 -12.88 0.48
CA TYR A 85 -15.18 -11.98 1.63
C TYR A 85 -16.09 -12.58 2.71
N VAL A 86 -17.20 -13.15 2.33
CA VAL A 86 -18.12 -13.85 3.26
C VAL A 86 -17.42 -15.03 3.90
N ALA A 87 -16.67 -15.83 3.14
CA ALA A 87 -15.90 -16.96 3.68
C ALA A 87 -14.89 -16.50 4.74
N ARG A 88 -14.19 -15.38 4.52
CA ARG A 88 -13.30 -14.76 5.51
C ARG A 88 -14.04 -14.36 6.77
N LEU A 89 -15.20 -13.70 6.64
CA LEU A 89 -16.00 -13.28 7.80
C LEU A 89 -16.52 -14.47 8.60
N VAL A 90 -16.95 -15.55 7.95
CA VAL A 90 -17.48 -16.76 8.61
C VAL A 90 -16.40 -17.54 9.33
N CYS A 91 -15.16 -17.54 8.83
CA CYS A 91 -14.04 -18.24 9.45
C CYS A 91 -13.50 -17.55 10.72
N LEU A 92 -13.76 -16.25 10.88
CA LEU A 92 -13.21 -15.46 11.97
C LEU A 92 -14.14 -15.46 13.20
N ARG A 93 -13.55 -15.46 14.40
CA ARG A 93 -14.29 -15.34 15.67
C ARG A 93 -14.93 -13.96 15.86
N HIS A 94 -14.27 -12.92 15.37
CA HIS A 94 -14.71 -11.53 15.48
C HIS A 94 -14.84 -10.90 14.07
N PRO A 95 -15.92 -11.21 13.33
CA PRO A 95 -16.09 -10.73 11.94
C PRO A 95 -16.11 -9.20 11.83
N LEU A 96 -16.72 -8.49 12.79
CA LEU A 96 -16.76 -7.03 12.81
C LEU A 96 -15.38 -6.41 12.97
N ARG A 97 -14.49 -7.00 13.78
CA ARG A 97 -13.11 -6.51 13.92
C ARG A 97 -12.34 -6.66 12.61
N TYR A 98 -12.56 -7.73 11.86
CA TYR A 98 -11.97 -7.91 10.53
C TYR A 98 -12.56 -6.92 9.53
N ALA A 99 -13.88 -6.78 9.46
CA ALA A 99 -14.56 -5.86 8.53
C ALA A 99 -14.08 -4.41 8.70
N LEU A 100 -13.77 -3.99 9.94
CA LEU A 100 -13.22 -2.67 10.27
C LEU A 100 -11.69 -2.61 10.21
N SER A 101 -11.00 -3.72 9.95
CA SER A 101 -9.56 -3.73 9.75
C SER A 101 -9.20 -3.16 8.37
N PHE A 102 -7.93 -2.77 8.20
CA PHE A 102 -7.44 -2.27 6.91
C PHE A 102 -7.75 -3.24 5.75
N PHE A 103 -7.49 -4.54 5.92
CA PHE A 103 -7.72 -5.54 4.89
C PHE A 103 -9.22 -5.79 4.64
N GLY A 104 -10.03 -5.86 5.70
CA GLY A 104 -11.47 -6.00 5.57
C GLY A 104 -12.12 -4.80 4.89
N LEU A 105 -11.62 -3.58 5.14
CA LEU A 105 -12.08 -2.37 4.47
C LEU A 105 -11.69 -2.37 2.99
N VAL A 106 -10.49 -2.82 2.65
CA VAL A 106 -10.04 -3.00 1.25
C VAL A 106 -10.93 -3.98 0.51
N ASP A 107 -11.27 -5.12 1.13
CA ASP A 107 -12.19 -6.09 0.54
C ASP A 107 -13.59 -5.49 0.31
N LEU A 108 -14.09 -4.73 1.29
CA LEU A 108 -15.39 -4.07 1.18
C LEU A 108 -15.40 -3.01 0.07
N VAL A 109 -14.39 -2.13 0.03
CA VAL A 109 -14.25 -1.08 -0.99
C VAL A 109 -14.15 -1.69 -2.40
N ALA A 110 -13.53 -2.85 -2.55
CA ALA A 110 -13.45 -3.56 -3.82
C ALA A 110 -14.81 -4.04 -4.35
N LEU A 111 -15.78 -4.30 -3.47
CA LEU A 111 -17.14 -4.75 -3.79
C LEU A 111 -18.13 -3.59 -3.92
N LEU A 112 -17.89 -2.53 -3.16
CA LEU A 112 -18.81 -1.41 -2.98
C LEU A 112 -19.32 -0.79 -4.29
N PRO A 113 -18.49 -0.51 -5.31
CA PRO A 113 -18.95 0.16 -6.54
C PRO A 113 -20.05 -0.62 -7.29
N THR A 114 -19.94 -1.95 -7.34
CA THR A 114 -20.91 -2.78 -8.04
C THR A 114 -22.24 -2.84 -7.30
N TYR A 115 -22.20 -2.99 -5.97
CA TYR A 115 -23.42 -3.00 -5.16
C TYR A 115 -24.05 -1.60 -5.07
N LEU A 116 -23.26 -0.55 -5.00
CA LEU A 116 -23.77 0.83 -5.00
C LEU A 116 -24.53 1.14 -6.29
N ALA A 117 -23.99 0.71 -7.43
CA ALA A 117 -24.67 0.86 -8.72
C ALA A 117 -25.99 0.06 -8.80
N LEU A 118 -26.10 -1.07 -8.06
CA LEU A 118 -27.29 -1.91 -8.06
C LEU A 118 -28.40 -1.36 -7.15
N PHE A 119 -28.03 -0.95 -5.92
CA PHE A 119 -29.02 -0.57 -4.90
C PHE A 119 -29.47 0.90 -5.00
N PHE A 120 -28.65 1.75 -5.59
CA PHE A 120 -28.93 3.19 -5.69
C PHE A 120 -28.87 3.68 -7.14
N PRO A 121 -29.82 3.27 -8.00
CA PRO A 121 -29.85 3.74 -9.39
C PRO A 121 -30.01 5.26 -9.49
N GLU A 122 -30.56 5.93 -8.49
CA GLU A 122 -30.71 7.39 -8.45
C GLU A 122 -29.37 8.13 -8.31
N LEU A 123 -28.33 7.47 -7.75
CA LEU A 123 -26.96 8.02 -7.71
C LEU A 123 -26.36 8.20 -9.11
N HIS A 124 -26.92 7.56 -10.13
CA HIS A 124 -26.51 7.76 -11.53
C HIS A 124 -26.73 9.21 -12.01
N VAL A 125 -27.61 9.95 -11.34
CA VAL A 125 -27.87 11.37 -11.65
C VAL A 125 -26.81 12.29 -11.00
N LEU A 126 -26.23 11.87 -9.87
CA LEU A 126 -25.28 12.66 -9.09
C LEU A 126 -23.82 12.29 -9.37
N ILE A 127 -23.55 11.03 -9.66
CA ILE A 127 -22.20 10.52 -9.93
C ILE A 127 -22.22 9.88 -11.32
N ASP A 128 -21.33 10.32 -12.22
CA ASP A 128 -21.17 9.68 -13.52
C ASP A 128 -20.92 8.17 -13.31
N VAL A 129 -21.78 7.34 -13.91
CA VAL A 129 -21.67 5.86 -13.87
C VAL A 129 -20.27 5.39 -14.24
N ARG A 130 -19.54 6.17 -15.06
CA ARG A 130 -18.16 5.91 -15.42
C ARG A 130 -17.23 5.91 -14.23
N VAL A 131 -17.42 6.82 -13.27
CA VAL A 131 -16.60 6.91 -12.05
C VAL A 131 -16.79 5.66 -11.19
N LEU A 132 -18.04 5.23 -10.96
CA LEU A 132 -18.32 4.00 -10.20
C LEU A 132 -17.72 2.78 -10.90
N ARG A 133 -17.74 2.74 -12.23
CA ARG A 133 -17.11 1.67 -13.01
C ARG A 133 -15.59 1.68 -12.84
N LEU A 134 -14.94 2.84 -12.89
CA LEU A 134 -13.50 2.97 -12.72
C LEU A 134 -13.05 2.66 -11.27
N MET A 135 -13.89 2.94 -10.27
CA MET A 135 -13.57 2.60 -8.87
C MET A 135 -13.34 1.09 -8.64
N ARG A 136 -13.81 0.23 -9.56
CA ARG A 136 -13.56 -1.21 -9.50
C ARG A 136 -12.08 -1.57 -9.57
N ILE A 137 -11.22 -0.69 -10.12
CA ILE A 137 -9.77 -0.87 -10.14
C ILE A 137 -9.19 -0.98 -8.72
N PHE A 138 -9.87 -0.45 -7.70
CA PHE A 138 -9.44 -0.57 -6.31
C PHE A 138 -9.36 -2.02 -5.79
N ARG A 139 -9.94 -2.99 -6.56
CA ARG A 139 -9.73 -4.42 -6.29
C ARG A 139 -8.24 -4.79 -6.26
N ILE A 140 -7.37 -4.05 -6.94
CA ILE A 140 -5.91 -4.28 -6.92
C ILE A 140 -5.34 -4.17 -5.51
N PHE A 141 -5.93 -3.36 -4.63
CA PHE A 141 -5.49 -3.24 -3.24
C PHE A 141 -5.65 -4.53 -2.44
N LYS A 142 -6.50 -5.47 -2.88
CA LYS A 142 -6.60 -6.80 -2.28
C LYS A 142 -5.27 -7.57 -2.33
N LEU A 143 -4.40 -7.26 -3.29
CA LEU A 143 -3.05 -7.85 -3.38
C LEU A 143 -2.19 -7.55 -2.16
N THR A 144 -2.43 -6.45 -1.45
CA THR A 144 -1.66 -6.07 -0.26
C THR A 144 -1.78 -7.10 0.86
N ALA A 145 -2.90 -7.83 0.92
CA ALA A 145 -3.13 -8.85 1.93
C ALA A 145 -2.21 -10.08 1.77
N TYR A 146 -1.71 -10.32 0.55
CA TYR A 146 -0.89 -11.50 0.21
C TYR A 146 0.62 -11.24 0.26
N MET A 147 1.03 -10.02 0.53
CA MET A 147 2.44 -9.65 0.56
C MET A 147 2.86 -9.38 2.00
N SER A 148 3.43 -10.37 2.68
CA SER A 148 3.98 -10.25 4.05
C SER A 148 4.99 -9.10 4.18
N GLU A 149 5.69 -8.77 3.08
CA GLU A 149 6.63 -7.67 2.99
C GLU A 149 5.97 -6.29 3.21
N TYR A 150 4.67 -6.14 2.89
CA TYR A 150 3.96 -4.89 3.16
C TYR A 150 3.90 -4.54 4.63
N GLN A 151 3.80 -5.54 5.49
CA GLN A 151 3.75 -5.31 6.93
C GLN A 151 5.13 -4.85 7.46
N SER A 152 6.21 -5.41 6.94
CA SER A 152 7.57 -5.03 7.32
C SER A 152 7.89 -3.62 6.81
N LEU A 153 7.54 -3.31 5.55
CA LEU A 153 7.67 -1.98 4.98
C LEU A 153 6.81 -0.96 5.75
N GLY A 154 5.55 -1.31 6.07
CA GLY A 154 4.67 -0.45 6.84
C GLY A 154 5.20 -0.13 8.24
N ARG A 155 5.83 -1.10 8.91
CA ARG A 155 6.51 -0.89 10.20
C ARG A 155 7.71 0.04 10.06
N ALA A 156 8.57 -0.18 9.06
CA ALA A 156 9.72 0.67 8.80
C ALA A 156 9.31 2.12 8.48
N LEU A 157 8.28 2.32 7.64
CA LEU A 157 7.74 3.65 7.33
C LEU A 157 7.15 4.34 8.57
N ARG A 158 6.42 3.58 9.40
CA ARG A 158 5.85 4.12 10.65
C ARG A 158 6.94 4.50 11.65
N ALA A 159 8.00 3.72 11.77
CA ALA A 159 9.14 4.03 12.61
C ALA A 159 9.88 5.28 12.09
N SER A 160 10.02 5.41 10.78
CA SER A 160 10.72 6.54 10.14
C SER A 160 9.82 7.76 9.87
N ARG A 161 8.53 7.73 10.23
CA ARG A 161 7.55 8.77 9.86
C ARG A 161 8.00 10.20 10.17
N ARG A 162 8.61 10.42 11.35
CA ARG A 162 9.09 11.75 11.74
C ARG A 162 10.18 12.26 10.81
N LYS A 163 11.15 11.41 10.47
CA LYS A 163 12.25 11.75 9.56
C LYS A 163 11.71 12.03 8.16
N ILE A 164 10.79 11.19 7.68
CA ILE A 164 10.14 11.35 6.37
C ILE A 164 9.32 12.63 6.32
N THR A 165 8.53 12.94 7.36
CA THR A 165 7.72 14.17 7.40
C THR A 165 8.60 15.41 7.36
N VAL A 166 9.67 15.46 8.16
CA VAL A 166 10.63 16.59 8.14
C VAL A 166 11.24 16.75 6.75
N PHE A 167 11.66 15.65 6.13
CA PHE A 167 12.24 15.66 4.79
C PHE A 167 11.23 16.17 3.74
N VAL A 168 10.02 15.62 3.70
CA VAL A 168 8.97 16.03 2.74
C VAL A 168 8.60 17.49 2.92
N THR A 169 8.51 17.97 4.17
CA THR A 169 8.25 19.38 4.45
C THR A 169 9.37 20.27 3.95
N ALA A 170 10.64 19.87 4.15
CA ALA A 170 11.79 20.63 3.66
C ALA A 170 11.78 20.70 2.11
N VAL A 171 11.53 19.58 1.43
CA VAL A 171 11.40 19.54 -0.05
C VAL A 171 10.25 20.42 -0.52
N ALA A 172 9.08 20.35 0.13
CA ALA A 172 7.93 21.18 -0.21
C ALA A 172 8.23 22.68 -0.06
N MET A 173 8.95 23.07 0.99
CA MET A 173 9.40 24.46 1.16
C MET A 173 10.33 24.90 0.04
N VAL A 174 11.33 24.06 -0.32
CA VAL A 174 12.25 24.37 -1.42
C VAL A 174 11.50 24.52 -2.75
N VAL A 175 10.58 23.62 -3.05
CA VAL A 175 9.73 23.67 -4.25
C VAL A 175 8.90 24.95 -4.28
N LEU A 176 8.29 25.34 -3.15
CA LEU A 176 7.48 26.55 -3.06
C LEU A 176 8.33 27.80 -3.26
N VAL A 177 9.47 27.88 -2.58
CA VAL A 177 10.39 29.04 -2.67
C VAL A 177 10.95 29.19 -4.09
N LEU A 178 11.52 28.10 -4.64
CA LEU A 178 12.11 28.14 -5.97
C LEU A 178 11.04 28.33 -7.06
N GLY A 179 9.86 27.75 -6.93
CA GLY A 179 8.73 28.01 -7.80
C GLY A 179 8.33 29.50 -7.80
N THR A 180 8.25 30.12 -6.60
CA THR A 180 7.93 31.55 -6.48
C THR A 180 9.04 32.42 -7.10
N VAL A 181 10.31 32.07 -6.89
CA VAL A 181 11.43 32.76 -7.50
C VAL A 181 11.36 32.69 -9.04
N MET A 182 11.07 31.51 -9.57
CA MET A 182 10.93 31.33 -11.03
C MET A 182 9.73 32.09 -11.61
N TYR A 183 8.63 32.19 -10.88
CA TYR A 183 7.50 33.03 -11.26
C TYR A 183 7.92 34.50 -11.45
N VAL A 184 8.79 35.02 -10.55
CA VAL A 184 9.27 36.41 -10.62
C VAL A 184 10.30 36.58 -11.72
N VAL A 185 11.19 35.60 -11.92
CA VAL A 185 12.31 35.68 -12.89
C VAL A 185 11.84 35.50 -14.34
N GLU A 186 10.99 34.53 -14.58
CA GLU A 186 10.51 34.21 -15.92
C GLU A 186 9.22 34.95 -16.30
N GLY A 187 8.30 35.03 -15.38
CA GLY A 187 7.01 35.71 -15.56
C GLY A 187 6.08 35.10 -16.58
N PRO A 188 4.90 35.73 -16.81
CA PRO A 188 3.86 35.21 -17.71
C PRO A 188 4.33 35.12 -19.18
N ALA A 189 5.23 35.99 -19.60
CA ALA A 189 5.74 36.02 -20.99
C ALA A 189 6.47 34.74 -21.38
N ASN A 190 7.04 34.01 -20.40
CA ASN A 190 7.78 32.76 -20.62
C ASN A 190 7.02 31.50 -20.16
N GLY A 191 5.70 31.64 -19.90
CA GLY A 191 4.85 30.53 -19.51
C GLY A 191 4.72 30.30 -18.02
N PHE A 192 5.28 31.18 -17.17
CA PHE A 192 5.12 31.17 -15.72
C PHE A 192 4.03 32.17 -15.30
N ASP A 193 2.81 31.89 -15.71
CA ASP A 193 1.67 32.80 -15.60
C ASP A 193 1.08 32.90 -14.18
N SER A 194 1.38 31.93 -13.32
CA SER A 194 0.95 31.93 -11.93
C SER A 194 1.97 31.23 -11.01
N ILE A 195 1.91 31.53 -9.69
CA ILE A 195 2.71 30.83 -8.69
C ILE A 195 2.38 29.32 -8.73
N VAL A 196 1.14 28.93 -8.97
CA VAL A 196 0.72 27.53 -9.05
C VAL A 196 1.44 26.81 -10.21
N THR A 197 1.47 27.44 -11.39
CA THR A 197 2.18 26.95 -12.57
C THR A 197 3.70 26.82 -12.30
N ALA A 198 4.28 27.81 -11.66
CA ALA A 198 5.69 27.81 -11.31
C ALA A 198 6.05 26.74 -10.25
N VAL A 199 5.18 26.53 -9.25
CA VAL A 199 5.33 25.45 -8.25
C VAL A 199 5.17 24.08 -8.89
N TYR A 200 4.22 23.89 -9.81
CA TYR A 200 4.10 22.69 -10.61
C TYR A 200 5.40 22.38 -11.38
N TRP A 201 5.94 23.38 -12.09
CA TRP A 201 7.22 23.24 -12.78
C TRP A 201 8.36 22.89 -11.80
N ALA A 202 8.43 23.57 -10.66
CA ALA A 202 9.43 23.31 -9.63
C ALA A 202 9.32 21.87 -9.08
N ALA A 203 8.10 21.40 -8.82
CA ALA A 203 7.86 20.03 -8.38
C ALA A 203 8.31 18.99 -9.41
N THR A 204 7.96 19.17 -10.69
CA THR A 204 8.36 18.25 -11.78
C THR A 204 9.86 18.23 -11.99
N THR A 205 10.53 19.37 -11.84
CA THR A 205 11.99 19.50 -11.96
C THR A 205 12.69 18.85 -10.75
N MET A 206 12.24 19.16 -9.54
CA MET A 206 12.81 18.62 -8.29
C MET A 206 12.67 17.12 -8.17
N THR A 207 11.54 16.57 -8.63
CA THR A 207 11.30 15.11 -8.66
C THR A 207 11.95 14.43 -9.85
N THR A 208 12.72 15.13 -10.66
CA THR A 208 13.38 14.63 -11.88
C THR A 208 12.41 14.11 -12.96
N THR A 209 11.13 14.48 -12.89
CA THR A 209 10.11 14.08 -13.88
C THR A 209 10.31 14.79 -15.20
N GLY A 210 10.45 16.13 -15.18
CA GLY A 210 10.82 16.97 -16.32
C GLY A 210 9.92 16.81 -17.55
N TYR A 211 8.63 17.06 -17.44
CA TYR A 211 7.70 16.97 -18.58
C TYR A 211 8.10 17.87 -19.78
N GLY A 212 8.76 19.00 -19.53
CA GLY A 212 9.23 19.90 -20.57
C GLY A 212 8.14 20.77 -21.20
N ASP A 213 6.94 20.73 -20.68
CA ASP A 213 5.80 21.57 -21.06
C ASP A 213 6.03 23.06 -20.73
N ILE A 214 6.72 23.33 -19.61
CA ILE A 214 7.16 24.64 -19.18
C ILE A 214 8.68 24.60 -18.98
N THR A 215 9.39 25.53 -19.60
CA THR A 215 10.86 25.59 -19.52
C THR A 215 11.33 27.02 -19.38
N PRO A 216 12.33 27.30 -18.51
CA PRO A 216 12.93 28.62 -18.37
C PRO A 216 13.54 29.10 -19.68
N LYS A 217 13.31 30.37 -20.00
CA LYS A 217 13.83 31.03 -21.22
C LYS A 217 14.98 31.98 -20.92
N THR A 218 14.95 32.60 -19.73
CA THR A 218 16.00 33.55 -19.32
C THR A 218 17.28 32.83 -18.91
N GLU A 219 18.43 33.49 -19.05
CA GLU A 219 19.72 32.92 -18.60
C GLU A 219 19.74 32.68 -17.08
N LEU A 220 19.20 33.62 -16.31
CA LEU A 220 19.13 33.51 -14.86
C LEU A 220 18.21 32.33 -14.46
N GLY A 221 17.06 32.18 -15.12
CA GLY A 221 16.16 31.06 -14.86
C GLY A 221 16.82 29.71 -15.19
N ARG A 222 17.63 29.63 -16.24
CA ARG A 222 18.38 28.41 -16.60
C ARG A 222 19.45 28.06 -15.55
N ILE A 223 20.14 29.06 -14.99
CA ILE A 223 21.11 28.84 -13.92
C ILE A 223 20.42 28.31 -12.67
N ILE A 224 19.31 28.94 -12.24
CA ILE A 224 18.51 28.48 -11.09
C ILE A 224 18.01 27.06 -11.32
N THR A 225 17.53 26.76 -12.54
CA THR A 225 17.07 25.42 -12.91
C THR A 225 18.19 24.38 -12.80
N SER A 226 19.39 24.69 -13.26
CA SER A 226 20.54 23.79 -13.19
C SER A 226 20.90 23.45 -11.74
N MET A 227 20.90 24.45 -10.86
CA MET A 227 21.10 24.23 -9.42
C MET A 227 19.98 23.38 -8.81
N MET A 228 18.74 23.64 -9.20
CA MET A 228 17.59 22.88 -8.74
C MET A 228 17.63 21.42 -9.18
N MET A 229 18.07 21.13 -10.40
CA MET A 229 18.24 19.76 -10.91
C MET A 229 19.29 19.00 -10.10
N LEU A 230 20.41 19.63 -9.72
CA LEU A 230 21.42 19.01 -8.87
C LEU A 230 20.87 18.71 -7.46
N LEU A 231 20.12 19.64 -6.87
CA LEU A 231 19.45 19.42 -5.60
C LEU A 231 18.41 18.28 -5.71
N GLY A 232 17.63 18.25 -6.80
CA GLY A 232 16.63 17.23 -7.06
C GLY A 232 17.22 15.83 -7.10
N TRP A 233 18.36 15.65 -7.75
CA TRP A 233 19.06 14.36 -7.77
C TRP A 233 19.43 13.89 -6.36
N GLY A 234 19.94 14.80 -5.50
CA GLY A 234 20.26 14.48 -4.11
C GLY A 234 19.05 14.13 -3.24
N THR A 235 17.87 14.72 -3.52
CA THR A 235 16.68 14.50 -2.71
C THR A 235 16.14 13.07 -2.82
N LEU A 236 16.34 12.36 -3.92
CA LEU A 236 15.89 10.97 -4.09
C LEU A 236 16.67 9.99 -3.19
N ALA A 237 17.92 10.30 -2.86
CA ALA A 237 18.77 9.44 -2.04
C ALA A 237 18.33 9.41 -0.56
N VAL A 238 17.77 10.50 -0.05
CA VAL A 238 17.46 10.65 1.37
C VAL A 238 16.32 9.72 1.86
N PRO A 239 15.13 9.68 1.24
CA PRO A 239 14.09 8.75 1.65
C PRO A 239 14.52 7.30 1.52
N THR A 240 15.21 6.96 0.43
CA THR A 240 15.72 5.61 0.20
C THR A 240 16.70 5.20 1.31
N GLY A 241 17.63 6.10 1.67
CA GLY A 241 18.58 5.88 2.75
C GLY A 241 17.89 5.71 4.11
N ILE A 242 16.90 6.55 4.43
CA ILE A 242 16.16 6.48 5.70
C ILE A 242 15.43 5.14 5.83
N VAL A 243 14.71 4.71 4.78
CA VAL A 243 13.94 3.45 4.80
C VAL A 243 14.87 2.24 4.84
N THR A 244 15.95 2.24 4.03
CA THR A 244 16.93 1.15 4.01
C THR A 244 17.62 1.00 5.36
N ALA A 245 18.05 2.10 5.98
CA ALA A 245 18.67 2.07 7.31
C ALA A 245 17.72 1.50 8.37
N GLU A 246 16.44 1.89 8.32
CA GLU A 246 15.43 1.39 9.26
C GLU A 246 15.16 -0.11 9.09
N ILE A 247 15.01 -0.59 7.84
CA ILE A 247 14.82 -2.02 7.55
C ILE A 247 16.04 -2.82 8.02
N THR A 248 17.24 -2.33 7.74
CA THR A 248 18.50 -2.98 8.16
C THR A 248 18.61 -3.03 9.69
N SER A 249 18.30 -1.92 10.37
CA SER A 249 18.27 -1.88 11.83
C SER A 249 17.31 -2.88 12.45
N GLN A 250 16.10 -2.99 11.88
CA GLN A 250 15.11 -3.97 12.34
C GLN A 250 15.58 -5.42 12.14
N ARG A 251 16.22 -5.71 11.00
CA ARG A 251 16.78 -7.05 10.75
C ARG A 251 17.94 -7.40 11.69
N LEU A 252 18.83 -6.46 11.94
CA LEU A 252 19.94 -6.65 12.87
C LEU A 252 19.46 -6.78 14.32
N GLY A 253 18.42 -6.03 14.72
CA GLY A 253 17.81 -6.14 16.04
C GLY A 253 17.09 -7.46 16.31
N GLN A 254 16.58 -8.11 15.26
CA GLN A 254 15.94 -9.43 15.36
C GLN A 254 16.96 -10.59 15.33
N GLY A 255 18.19 -10.35 14.89
CA GLY A 255 19.21 -11.38 14.69
C GLY A 255 20.47 -11.21 15.51
N ALA A 256 20.55 -10.20 16.35
CA ALA A 256 21.71 -10.04 17.24
C ALA A 256 21.67 -11.08 18.38
N ALA A 257 21.99 -12.32 18.01
CA ALA A 257 22.56 -13.24 18.97
C ALA A 257 23.73 -12.52 19.66
N SER A 258 23.72 -12.44 20.98
CA SER A 258 24.77 -11.73 21.70
C SER A 258 26.11 -12.42 21.39
N ALA A 259 27.11 -11.66 20.97
CA ALA A 259 28.49 -12.18 20.86
C ALA A 259 29.10 -12.48 22.26
N ARG A 260 28.29 -12.45 23.33
CA ARG A 260 28.71 -12.82 24.66
C ARG A 260 28.65 -14.33 24.78
N THR A 261 29.78 -14.92 25.18
CA THR A 261 29.83 -16.31 25.55
C THR A 261 28.98 -16.53 26.82
N CYS A 262 28.07 -17.45 26.77
CA CYS A 262 27.25 -17.80 27.94
C CYS A 262 28.13 -18.39 29.03
N PRO A 263 28.07 -17.86 30.28
CA PRO A 263 28.89 -18.39 31.37
C PRO A 263 28.48 -19.83 31.78
N GLU A 264 27.24 -20.25 31.49
CA GLU A 264 26.73 -21.57 31.85
C GLU A 264 27.08 -22.66 30.81
N CYS A 265 26.85 -22.37 29.51
CA CYS A 265 27.03 -23.36 28.44
C CYS A 265 28.25 -23.11 27.54
N LEU A 266 28.99 -22.03 27.73
CA LEU A 266 30.15 -21.57 26.97
C LEU A 266 29.93 -21.45 25.45
N THR A 267 28.67 -21.36 25.02
CA THR A 267 28.29 -21.10 23.63
C THR A 267 27.95 -19.62 23.40
N GLU A 268 28.26 -19.12 22.22
CA GLU A 268 27.83 -17.79 21.74
C GLU A 268 26.48 -17.90 21.07
N GLY A 269 25.74 -16.80 21.01
CA GLY A 269 24.51 -16.74 20.21
C GLY A 269 23.19 -16.83 20.99
N HIS A 270 23.22 -16.71 22.30
CA HIS A 270 22.00 -16.53 23.10
C HIS A 270 21.39 -15.13 22.88
N LEU A 271 20.06 -15.06 22.93
CA LEU A 271 19.36 -13.76 22.90
C LEU A 271 19.83 -12.90 24.08
N PRO A 272 19.97 -11.57 23.91
CA PRO A 272 20.42 -10.65 24.97
C PRO A 272 19.58 -10.71 26.25
N GLU A 273 18.32 -11.17 26.13
CA GLU A 273 17.34 -11.28 27.21
C GLU A 273 17.21 -12.69 27.78
N ALA A 274 17.99 -13.65 27.31
CA ALA A 274 17.98 -15.00 27.84
C ALA A 274 18.39 -14.98 29.32
N ARG A 275 17.49 -15.39 30.21
CA ARG A 275 17.78 -15.64 31.61
C ARG A 275 18.30 -17.06 31.74
N TYR A 276 19.44 -17.21 32.36
CA TYR A 276 20.11 -18.48 32.63
C TYR A 276 19.61 -19.06 33.93
#